data_7b3ef8ae88c8ca01360adcb6bd494776
#
_entry.id   7b3ef8ae88c8ca01360adcb6bd494776
#
_cell.length_a   1.000
_cell.length_b   1.000
_cell.length_c   1.000
_cell.angle_alpha   90.00
_cell.angle_beta   90.00
_cell.angle_gamma   90.00
#
_symmetry.space_group_name_H-M   'P 1'
#
loop_
_entity.id
_entity.type
_entity.pdbx_description
1 polymer ?
#
loop_
_entity_poly.entity_id
_entity_poly.type
_entity_poly.pdbx_seq_one_letter_code
_entity_poly.pdbx_strand_id
1 'polypeptide(L)'
;MHHDAFEYILYIRAHTQAVWDALTDPDITQLYWHDTRLESTWEVGAPLLFIRHGEVTDRNEILEVVAPQLLRYTFKPVFADFAHEAPSRVSIFLDHDNGVTRLTLRHEDFAPQSSVLPAIRVGWPMLLSSLKTLLESGSPLPVATFPPTA
;
A
#
# COMPACT_ATOMS: atom_id res chain seq x y z
N MET A 1 15.11 13.96 18.64
CA MET A 1 13.91 13.97 17.81
C MET A 1 13.45 12.55 17.57
N HIS A 2 12.19 12.31 17.73
CA HIS A 2 11.62 10.99 17.59
C HIS A 2 10.90 10.86 16.25
N HIS A 3 11.23 9.81 15.49
CA HIS A 3 10.61 9.53 14.20
C HIS A 3 9.89 8.20 14.28
N ASP A 4 8.58 8.25 14.23
CA ASP A 4 7.78 7.03 14.19
C ASP A 4 7.86 6.42 12.80
N ALA A 5 7.99 5.10 12.74
CA ALA A 5 7.90 4.35 11.52
C ALA A 5 7.02 3.13 11.78
N PHE A 6 6.25 2.76 10.78
CA PHE A 6 5.46 1.55 10.82
C PHE A 6 6.10 0.55 9.86
N GLU A 7 6.39 -0.64 10.34
CA GLU A 7 6.93 -1.71 9.52
C GLU A 7 6.06 -2.95 9.65
N TYR A 8 5.79 -3.59 8.53
CA TYR A 8 4.97 -4.79 8.49
C TYR A 8 5.57 -5.78 7.50
N ILE A 9 5.76 -7.02 7.95
CA ILE A 9 6.37 -8.08 7.15
C ILE A 9 5.39 -9.23 7.05
N LEU A 10 5.18 -9.73 5.82
CA LEU A 10 4.38 -10.93 5.63
C LEU A 10 4.97 -11.77 4.50
N TYR A 11 4.56 -13.03 4.48
CA TYR A 11 5.05 -14.02 3.52
C TYR A 11 3.89 -14.52 2.69
N ILE A 12 4.05 -14.45 1.36
CA ILE A 12 2.99 -14.78 0.39
C ILE A 12 3.49 -15.91 -0.49
N ARG A 13 2.67 -16.97 -0.63
CA ARG A 13 3.00 -18.08 -1.53
C ARG A 13 2.70 -17.67 -2.96
N ALA A 14 3.59 -16.87 -3.52
CA ALA A 14 3.54 -16.39 -4.90
C ALA A 14 4.92 -15.90 -5.28
N HIS A 15 5.21 -15.87 -6.59
CA HIS A 15 6.45 -15.26 -7.08
C HIS A 15 6.39 -13.75 -6.97
N THR A 16 7.56 -13.12 -6.88
CA THR A 16 7.65 -11.65 -6.77
C THR A 16 6.94 -10.94 -7.91
N GLN A 17 7.00 -11.50 -9.13
CA GLN A 17 6.31 -10.88 -10.27
C GLN A 17 4.80 -10.83 -10.04
N ALA A 18 4.21 -11.89 -9.49
CA ALA A 18 2.77 -11.90 -9.23
C ALA A 18 2.41 -10.88 -8.14
N VAL A 19 3.25 -10.76 -7.10
CA VAL A 19 3.03 -9.75 -6.06
C VAL A 19 3.19 -8.35 -6.64
N TRP A 20 4.22 -8.13 -7.46
CA TRP A 20 4.45 -6.86 -8.13
C TRP A 20 3.26 -6.45 -9.01
N ASP A 21 2.75 -7.40 -9.82
CA ASP A 21 1.59 -7.13 -10.66
C ASP A 21 0.37 -6.77 -9.81
N ALA A 22 0.20 -7.44 -8.68
CA ALA A 22 -0.90 -7.14 -7.77
C ALA A 22 -0.77 -5.76 -7.10
N LEU A 23 0.44 -5.19 -7.03
CA LEU A 23 0.66 -3.84 -6.50
C LEU A 23 0.54 -2.76 -7.58
N THR A 24 0.71 -3.11 -8.85
CA THR A 24 0.86 -2.13 -9.93
C THR A 24 -0.20 -2.22 -11.02
N ASP A 25 -1.02 -3.27 -11.04
CA ASP A 25 -2.12 -3.40 -11.99
C ASP A 25 -3.41 -2.89 -11.34
N PRO A 26 -4.01 -1.80 -11.84
CA PRO A 26 -5.24 -1.24 -11.25
C PRO A 26 -6.39 -2.24 -11.18
N ASP A 27 -6.50 -3.13 -12.17
CA ASP A 27 -7.57 -4.13 -12.17
C ASP A 27 -7.41 -5.13 -11.03
N ILE A 28 -6.17 -5.39 -10.61
CA ILE A 28 -5.91 -6.27 -9.47
C ILE A 28 -6.03 -5.51 -8.15
N THR A 29 -5.46 -4.29 -8.04
CA THR A 29 -5.58 -3.52 -6.80
C THR A 29 -7.04 -3.27 -6.43
N GLN A 30 -7.90 -3.08 -7.42
CA GLN A 30 -9.32 -2.87 -7.19
C GLN A 30 -9.98 -4.05 -6.46
N LEU A 31 -9.45 -5.26 -6.63
CA LEU A 31 -10.02 -6.45 -6.02
C LEU A 31 -9.78 -6.52 -4.52
N TYR A 32 -8.61 -6.07 -4.03
CA TYR A 32 -8.25 -6.25 -2.62
C TYR A 32 -7.98 -4.95 -1.86
N TRP A 33 -7.92 -3.80 -2.53
CA TRP A 33 -7.54 -2.52 -1.93
C TRP A 33 -8.77 -1.62 -1.75
N HIS A 34 -9.84 -2.15 -1.11
CA HIS A 34 -11.09 -1.41 -0.87
C HIS A 34 -11.64 -0.75 -2.14
N ASP A 35 -11.75 -1.53 -3.22
CA ASP A 35 -12.27 -1.05 -4.51
C ASP A 35 -11.46 0.12 -5.06
N THR A 36 -10.17 0.16 -4.79
CA THR A 36 -9.27 1.24 -5.18
C THR A 36 -8.39 0.83 -6.34
N ARG A 37 -8.35 1.66 -7.38
CA ARG A 37 -7.45 1.50 -8.51
C ARG A 37 -6.20 2.34 -8.26
N LEU A 38 -5.03 1.72 -8.34
CA LEU A 38 -3.75 2.42 -8.26
C LEU A 38 -3.29 2.68 -9.69
N GLU A 39 -3.32 3.94 -10.12
CA GLU A 39 -3.01 4.31 -11.50
C GLU A 39 -1.78 5.18 -11.59
N SER A 40 -0.82 4.77 -12.42
CA SER A 40 0.43 5.47 -12.64
C SER A 40 1.10 4.93 -13.91
N THR A 41 2.07 5.68 -14.44
CA THR A 41 3.00 5.16 -15.43
C THR A 41 4.16 4.39 -14.78
N TRP A 42 4.24 4.43 -13.45
CA TRP A 42 5.25 3.73 -12.64
C TRP A 42 6.69 4.16 -12.95
N GLU A 43 6.87 5.41 -13.32
CA GLU A 43 8.18 6.01 -13.53
C GLU A 43 8.47 6.98 -12.40
N VAL A 44 9.75 7.15 -12.05
CA VAL A 44 10.17 8.10 -11.01
C VAL A 44 9.68 9.50 -11.37
N GLY A 45 9.05 10.16 -10.41
CA GLY A 45 8.46 11.48 -10.58
C GLY A 45 7.04 11.48 -11.11
N ALA A 46 6.53 10.32 -11.56
CA ALA A 46 5.15 10.23 -12.06
C ALA A 46 4.14 10.30 -10.93
N PRO A 47 2.93 10.82 -11.22
CA PRO A 47 1.85 10.73 -10.24
C PRO A 47 1.42 9.27 -10.04
N LEU A 48 1.06 8.93 -8.82
CA LEU A 48 0.41 7.68 -8.47
C LEU A 48 -0.91 8.06 -7.81
N LEU A 49 -2.01 7.81 -8.50
CA LEU A 49 -3.33 8.16 -8.01
C LEU A 49 -4.03 6.94 -7.44
N PHE A 50 -4.59 7.09 -6.23
CA PHE A 50 -5.53 6.11 -5.69
C PHE A 50 -6.92 6.61 -6.04
N ILE A 51 -7.68 5.78 -6.77
CA ILE A 51 -8.99 6.18 -7.28
C ILE A 51 -10.02 5.15 -6.79
N ARG A 52 -11.00 5.63 -6.03
CA ARG A 52 -12.09 4.80 -5.50
C ARG A 52 -13.42 5.34 -6.00
N HIS A 53 -14.18 4.47 -6.67
CA HIS A 53 -15.50 4.86 -7.21
C HIS A 53 -15.41 6.13 -8.06
N GLY A 54 -14.35 6.25 -8.88
CA GLY A 54 -14.15 7.37 -9.76
C GLY A 54 -13.58 8.63 -9.10
N GLU A 55 -13.35 8.63 -7.79
CA GLU A 55 -12.82 9.78 -7.07
C GLU A 55 -11.38 9.54 -6.63
N VAL A 56 -10.52 10.53 -6.80
CA VAL A 56 -9.13 10.48 -6.34
C VAL A 56 -9.12 10.66 -4.82
N THR A 57 -8.67 9.63 -4.10
CA THR A 57 -8.52 9.70 -2.65
C THR A 57 -7.12 10.08 -2.20
N ASP A 58 -6.11 9.77 -3.04
CA ASP A 58 -4.71 10.03 -2.72
C ASP A 58 -3.98 10.50 -3.98
N ARG A 59 -3.16 11.55 -3.83
CA ARG A 59 -2.30 12.05 -4.91
C ARG A 59 -0.86 11.89 -4.47
N ASN A 60 -0.25 10.82 -4.94
CA ASN A 60 1.10 10.43 -4.54
C ASN A 60 2.08 10.66 -5.69
N GLU A 61 3.37 10.57 -5.37
CA GLU A 61 4.44 10.65 -6.36
C GLU A 61 5.32 9.43 -6.25
N ILE A 62 5.70 8.86 -7.38
CA ILE A 62 6.64 7.73 -7.43
C ILE A 62 8.05 8.25 -7.14
N LEU A 63 8.71 7.67 -6.12
CA LEU A 63 10.05 8.07 -5.71
C LEU A 63 11.12 7.12 -6.23
N GLU A 64 10.82 5.82 -6.28
CA GLU A 64 11.79 4.82 -6.73
C GLU A 64 11.07 3.58 -7.21
N VAL A 65 11.53 3.01 -8.33
CA VAL A 65 10.98 1.77 -8.88
C VAL A 65 12.12 0.88 -9.34
N VAL A 66 12.24 -0.30 -8.76
CA VAL A 66 13.13 -1.36 -9.22
C VAL A 66 12.29 -2.63 -9.33
N ALA A 67 11.62 -2.79 -10.46
CA ALA A 67 10.69 -3.91 -10.66
C ALA A 67 11.44 -5.22 -10.77
N PRO A 68 10.97 -6.28 -10.16
CA PRO A 68 9.79 -6.40 -9.29
C PRO A 68 10.14 -6.40 -7.78
N GLN A 69 11.18 -5.67 -7.37
CA GLN A 69 11.79 -5.79 -6.05
C GLN A 69 11.54 -4.62 -5.12
N LEU A 70 11.37 -3.40 -5.66
CA LEU A 70 11.26 -2.21 -4.83
C LEU A 70 10.31 -1.20 -5.44
N LEU A 71 9.39 -0.71 -4.61
CA LEU A 71 8.51 0.40 -4.96
C LEU A 71 8.49 1.38 -3.79
N ARG A 72 8.79 2.65 -4.08
CA ARG A 72 8.75 3.71 -3.07
C ARG A 72 7.94 4.89 -3.58
N TYR A 73 7.01 5.39 -2.77
CA TYR A 73 6.18 6.52 -3.18
C TYR A 73 5.78 7.35 -1.97
N THR A 74 5.38 8.61 -2.23
CA THR A 74 4.79 9.45 -1.19
C THR A 74 3.36 9.00 -0.93
N PHE A 75 2.88 9.20 0.30
CA PHE A 75 1.53 8.83 0.70
C PHE A 75 0.81 10.12 1.11
N LYS A 76 -0.10 10.57 0.25
CA LYS A 76 -0.77 11.86 0.42
C LYS A 76 -2.28 11.72 0.20
N PRO A 77 -3.03 11.31 1.24
CA PRO A 77 -4.49 11.37 1.17
C PRO A 77 -4.96 12.81 0.99
N VAL A 78 -6.00 12.99 0.17
CA VAL A 78 -6.51 14.33 -0.14
C VAL A 78 -7.97 14.49 0.30
N PHE A 79 -8.37 13.72 1.32
CA PHE A 79 -9.73 13.73 1.84
C PHE A 79 -9.74 13.84 3.36
N ALA A 80 -10.86 14.30 3.90
CA ALA A 80 -11.12 14.38 5.34
C ALA A 80 -10.00 15.09 6.11
N ASP A 81 -9.73 14.66 7.34
CA ASP A 81 -8.73 15.27 8.20
C ASP A 81 -7.30 15.01 7.76
N PHE A 82 -7.08 14.11 6.81
CA PHE A 82 -5.75 13.78 6.32
C PHE A 82 -5.22 14.79 5.31
N ALA A 83 -6.12 15.53 4.65
CA ALA A 83 -5.77 16.37 3.49
C ALA A 83 -4.78 17.49 3.85
N HIS A 84 -4.72 17.91 5.12
CA HIS A 84 -3.82 18.99 5.55
C HIS A 84 -2.41 18.51 5.89
N GLU A 85 -2.20 17.18 6.02
CA GLU A 85 -0.89 16.66 6.38
C GLU A 85 0.04 16.62 5.17
N ALA A 86 1.31 16.95 5.39
CA ALA A 86 2.34 16.77 4.39
C ALA A 86 2.47 15.29 4.04
N PRO A 87 2.95 14.95 2.83
CA PRO A 87 3.09 13.55 2.44
C PRO A 87 4.01 12.78 3.38
N SER A 88 3.63 11.55 3.69
CA SER A 88 4.53 10.56 4.29
C SER A 88 5.12 9.69 3.18
N ARG A 89 5.90 8.67 3.53
CA ARG A 89 6.60 7.86 2.54
C ARG A 89 6.40 6.38 2.79
N VAL A 90 6.06 5.66 1.73
CA VAL A 90 5.90 4.21 1.76
C VAL A 90 7.00 3.56 0.93
N SER A 91 7.61 2.52 1.47
CA SER A 91 8.57 1.68 0.76
C SER A 91 8.12 0.23 0.87
N ILE A 92 8.09 -0.47 -0.27
CA ILE A 92 7.72 -1.88 -0.34
C ILE A 92 8.87 -2.64 -0.97
N PHE A 93 9.38 -3.63 -0.23
CA PHE A 93 10.48 -4.49 -0.66
C PHE A 93 9.94 -5.91 -0.86
N LEU A 94 10.30 -6.54 -1.97
CA LEU A 94 9.92 -7.92 -2.26
C LEU A 94 11.16 -8.78 -2.40
N ASP A 95 11.27 -9.82 -1.58
CA ASP A 95 12.34 -10.81 -1.64
C ASP A 95 11.72 -12.18 -1.87
N HIS A 96 12.34 -12.99 -2.73
CA HIS A 96 11.80 -14.29 -3.08
C HIS A 96 12.72 -15.40 -2.61
N ASP A 97 12.13 -16.45 -2.03
CA ASP A 97 12.85 -17.66 -1.65
C ASP A 97 11.88 -18.85 -1.73
N ASN A 98 12.26 -19.84 -2.53
CA ASN A 98 11.59 -21.14 -2.58
C ASN A 98 10.06 -21.04 -2.77
N GLY A 99 9.64 -20.25 -3.75
CA GLY A 99 8.21 -20.11 -4.10
C GLY A 99 7.42 -19.17 -3.20
N VAL A 100 8.10 -18.49 -2.28
CA VAL A 100 7.47 -17.56 -1.33
C VAL A 100 8.09 -16.18 -1.50
N THR A 101 7.27 -15.15 -1.50
CA THR A 101 7.72 -13.77 -1.48
C THR A 101 7.55 -13.20 -0.09
N ARG A 102 8.66 -12.63 0.46
CA ARG A 102 8.57 -11.82 1.67
C ARG A 102 8.33 -10.38 1.25
N LEU A 103 7.21 -9.83 1.69
CA LEU A 103 6.88 -8.44 1.47
C LEU A 103 7.18 -7.68 2.75
N THR A 104 8.04 -6.66 2.65
CA THR A 104 8.33 -5.75 3.76
C THR A 104 7.80 -4.38 3.39
N LEU A 105 6.85 -3.88 4.17
CA LEU A 105 6.32 -2.53 4.00
C LEU A 105 6.85 -1.66 5.12
N ARG A 106 7.39 -0.49 4.75
CA ARG A 106 7.83 0.52 5.70
C ARG A 106 7.14 1.84 5.37
N HIS A 107 6.45 2.41 6.35
CA HIS A 107 5.75 3.68 6.20
C HIS A 107 6.31 4.64 7.25
N GLU A 108 6.85 5.77 6.81
CA GLU A 108 7.60 6.68 7.66
C GLU A 108 7.44 8.14 7.21
N ASP A 109 8.10 9.04 7.91
CA ASP A 109 8.06 10.48 7.64
C ASP A 109 6.67 11.09 7.87
N PHE A 110 5.99 10.64 8.93
CA PHE A 110 4.69 11.17 9.29
C PHE A 110 4.80 12.61 9.79
N ALA A 111 3.78 13.41 9.51
CA ALA A 111 3.66 14.76 10.05
C ALA A 111 3.59 14.71 11.58
N PRO A 112 3.99 15.80 12.27
CA PRO A 112 3.80 15.86 13.72
C PRO A 112 2.31 15.69 14.06
N GLN A 113 2.02 14.89 15.10
CA GLN A 113 0.65 14.63 15.56
C GLN A 113 -0.24 14.08 14.41
N SER A 114 0.33 13.20 13.61
CA SER A 114 -0.31 12.67 12.42
C SER A 114 -1.58 11.90 12.72
N SER A 115 -2.65 12.16 11.95
CA SER A 115 -3.85 11.33 11.92
C SER A 115 -3.69 10.16 10.96
N VAL A 116 -2.77 10.26 10.01
CA VAL A 116 -2.48 9.19 9.05
C VAL A 116 -1.88 7.98 9.77
N LEU A 117 -0.93 8.20 10.69
CA LEU A 117 -0.23 7.11 11.36
C LEU A 117 -1.15 6.12 12.08
N PRO A 118 -2.06 6.54 12.96
CA PRO A 118 -2.97 5.56 13.57
C PRO A 118 -3.89 4.87 12.56
N ALA A 119 -4.28 5.58 11.50
CA ALA A 119 -5.13 5.00 10.47
C ALA A 119 -4.42 3.87 9.70
N ILE A 120 -3.16 4.07 9.31
CA ILE A 120 -2.44 3.05 8.53
C ILE A 120 -2.01 1.86 9.40
N ARG A 121 -1.87 2.04 10.71
CA ARG A 121 -1.60 0.91 11.60
C ARG A 121 -2.71 -0.14 11.57
N VAL A 122 -3.94 0.29 11.32
CA VAL A 122 -5.09 -0.59 11.16
C VAL A 122 -5.23 -1.01 9.68
N GLY A 123 -5.04 -0.07 8.77
CA GLY A 123 -5.32 -0.28 7.35
C GLY A 123 -4.36 -1.25 6.67
N TRP A 124 -3.04 -1.11 6.86
CA TRP A 124 -2.07 -1.95 6.17
C TRP A 124 -2.22 -3.44 6.49
N PRO A 125 -2.36 -3.87 7.75
CA PRO A 125 -2.53 -5.29 8.04
C PRO A 125 -3.77 -5.90 7.37
N MET A 126 -4.88 -5.19 7.35
CA MET A 126 -6.09 -5.66 6.70
C MET A 126 -5.93 -5.78 5.19
N LEU A 127 -5.37 -4.73 4.59
CA LEU A 127 -5.17 -4.67 3.14
C LEU A 127 -4.18 -5.76 2.68
N LEU A 128 -3.07 -5.91 3.38
CA LEU A 128 -2.05 -6.89 3.01
C LEU A 128 -2.51 -8.32 3.27
N SER A 129 -3.37 -8.53 4.27
CA SER A 129 -4.02 -9.84 4.47
C SER A 129 -4.92 -10.18 3.29
N SER A 130 -5.65 -9.20 2.75
CA SER A 130 -6.50 -9.41 1.59
C SER A 130 -5.68 -9.68 0.33
N LEU A 131 -4.56 -8.98 0.15
CA LEU A 131 -3.62 -9.25 -0.94
C LEU A 131 -3.10 -10.68 -0.87
N LYS A 132 -2.62 -11.11 0.28
CA LYS A 132 -2.12 -12.46 0.49
C LYS A 132 -3.20 -13.50 0.17
N THR A 133 -4.39 -13.30 0.67
CA THR A 133 -5.51 -14.21 0.45
C THR A 133 -5.87 -14.29 -1.04
N LEU A 134 -5.92 -13.16 -1.73
CA LEU A 134 -6.19 -13.13 -3.17
C LEU A 134 -5.15 -13.95 -3.94
N LEU A 135 -3.87 -13.74 -3.67
CA LEU A 135 -2.81 -14.42 -4.43
C LEU A 135 -2.71 -15.90 -4.11
N GLU A 136 -3.05 -16.31 -2.89
CA GLU A 136 -2.93 -17.71 -2.49
C GLU A 136 -4.19 -18.53 -2.77
N SER A 137 -5.38 -17.90 -2.76
CA SER A 137 -6.64 -18.62 -2.91
C SER A 137 -7.44 -18.25 -4.16
N GLY A 138 -7.09 -17.15 -4.82
CA GLY A 138 -7.83 -16.68 -5.99
C GLY A 138 -8.97 -15.71 -5.67
N SER A 139 -9.24 -15.45 -4.40
CA SER A 139 -10.29 -14.50 -3.98
C SER A 139 -9.80 -13.65 -2.84
N PRO A 140 -10.13 -12.34 -2.83
CA PRO A 140 -9.74 -11.47 -1.72
C PRO A 140 -10.59 -11.74 -0.49
N LEU A 141 -10.17 -11.18 0.65
CA LEU A 141 -11.03 -11.17 1.83
C LEU A 141 -12.22 -10.24 1.58
N PRO A 142 -13.40 -10.54 2.16
CA PRO A 142 -14.51 -9.59 2.11
C PRO A 142 -14.12 -8.30 2.83
N VAL A 143 -14.78 -7.20 2.47
CA VAL A 143 -14.54 -5.92 3.15
C VAL A 143 -14.88 -6.09 4.62
N ALA A 144 -13.88 -5.85 5.48
CA ALA A 144 -14.05 -6.03 6.92
C ALA A 144 -14.72 -4.80 7.53
N THR A 145 -15.61 -5.05 8.49
CA THR A 145 -16.31 -3.99 9.21
C THR A 145 -15.95 -4.00 10.70
N PHE A 146 -14.73 -4.49 11.00
CA PHE A 146 -14.26 -4.48 12.38
C PHE A 146 -14.17 -3.05 12.90
N PRO A 147 -14.55 -2.82 14.15
CA PRO A 147 -14.33 -1.51 14.73
C PRO A 147 -12.82 -1.22 14.84
N PRO A 148 -12.41 0.06 14.77
CA PRO A 148 -11.00 0.39 14.95
C PRO A 148 -10.51 -0.12 16.30
N THR A 149 -9.30 -0.66 16.31
CA THR A 149 -8.66 -1.04 17.57
C THR A 149 -8.09 0.19 18.25
N ALA A 150 -8.20 0.21 19.56
CA ALA A 150 -7.68 1.32 20.34
C ALA A 150 -6.14 1.30 20.39
#